data_cc1a49c466c3b307fbcafd9817717cf0
#
_entry.id   cc1a49c466c3b307fbcafd9817717cf0
#
_cell.length_a   1.000
_cell.length_b   1.000
_cell.length_c   1.000
_cell.angle_alpha   90.00
_cell.angle_beta   90.00
_cell.angle_gamma   90.00
#
_symmetry.space_group_name_H-M   'P 1'
#
loop_
_entity.id
_entity.type
_entity.pdbx_description
1 polymer ?
#
loop_
_entity_poly.entity_id
_entity_poly.type
_entity_poly.pdbx_seq_one_letter_code
_entity_poly.pdbx_strand_id
1 'polypeptide(L)'
;MTFIGIDKTIITILLFVVMIESTRAQTTDTIATRWRGYISLDQYSKPFWRADTIVDETIQPMRINGKINTNLLFKASAILSVKVANYSKEFIQGKDWELKDGQLKILPQSTIPFLDKEELVFKAFKPEFSMHGKVPGTHVLFTEKPYFSSLQIIVTYIKAKDEKWKGFVPAFANRNLPSSIAKLKSKQNLKVVFYGNSIEAGYNTSNFMNTPPYMPTWADLIIYKLRQHYGPQISFSNKAVAGKMASWGREQVNSVVIPEKADLVIIGFGMNDGSAHVPAETFRSDIDGIIRAIKKQNPKTEFILISPMLPNPDAIQSGIQSIYQSELNKLAEKGVVVADMTAVHAELLRHKLYQDMTGNNVNHPNDYLARWYAQIILGFL
;
A
#
# COMPACT_ATOMS: atom_id res chain seq x y z
N MET A 1 -17.15 -30.96 42.58
CA MET A 1 -17.01 -29.63 42.01
C MET A 1 -15.58 -29.48 41.55
N THR A 2 -15.32 -29.70 40.28
CA THR A 2 -14.00 -29.72 39.69
C THR A 2 -13.82 -28.43 38.88
N PHE A 3 -12.96 -27.54 39.35
CA PHE A 3 -12.61 -26.31 38.60
C PHE A 3 -11.71 -26.66 37.44
N ILE A 4 -12.17 -26.35 36.22
CA ILE A 4 -11.36 -26.44 35.00
C ILE A 4 -10.50 -25.17 34.96
N GLY A 5 -9.17 -25.37 35.08
CA GLY A 5 -8.17 -24.29 34.96
C GLY A 5 -8.12 -23.80 33.51
N ILE A 6 -8.37 -22.53 33.29
CA ILE A 6 -8.14 -21.84 32.02
C ILE A 6 -6.64 -21.61 31.90
N ASP A 7 -6.08 -22.21 30.86
CA ASP A 7 -4.65 -22.17 30.52
C ASP A 7 -4.21 -20.73 30.22
N LYS A 8 -3.34 -20.16 31.06
CA LYS A 8 -2.81 -18.78 30.98
C LYS A 8 -1.78 -18.61 29.86
N THR A 9 -1.56 -19.61 29.01
CA THR A 9 -0.52 -19.62 27.98
C THR A 9 -0.89 -18.87 26.71
N ILE A 10 -2.15 -18.48 26.50
CA ILE A 10 -2.62 -17.83 25.25
C ILE A 10 -2.42 -16.29 25.27
N ILE A 11 -2.16 -15.68 26.43
CA ILE A 11 -2.07 -14.20 26.54
C ILE A 11 -0.64 -13.66 26.27
N THR A 12 0.37 -14.51 26.26
CA THR A 12 1.78 -14.04 26.19
C THR A 12 2.35 -13.92 24.77
N ILE A 13 1.64 -14.36 23.73
CA ILE A 13 2.14 -14.38 22.34
C ILE A 13 1.86 -13.07 21.58
N LEU A 14 1.01 -12.18 22.12
CA LEU A 14 0.71 -10.88 21.48
C LEU A 14 1.71 -9.75 21.83
N LEU A 15 2.73 -10.01 22.63
CA LEU A 15 3.60 -8.98 23.22
C LEU A 15 5.03 -8.92 22.71
N PHE A 16 5.40 -9.65 21.64
CA PHE A 16 6.78 -9.65 21.13
C PHE A 16 6.99 -8.94 19.79
N VAL A 17 6.08 -8.06 19.36
CA VAL A 17 6.31 -7.07 18.29
C VAL A 17 6.25 -5.65 18.87
N VAL A 18 6.75 -5.47 20.06
CA VAL A 18 6.87 -4.14 20.67
C VAL A 18 8.33 -3.93 21.04
N MET A 19 8.85 -2.91 20.44
CA MET A 19 10.00 -2.07 20.79
C MET A 19 11.07 -2.02 19.70
N ILE A 20 10.69 -1.41 18.56
CA ILE A 20 11.53 -0.34 18.05
C ILE A 20 10.62 0.89 18.01
N GLU A 21 10.57 1.61 19.11
CA GLU A 21 10.11 2.99 19.13
C GLU A 21 11.11 3.83 18.33
N SER A 22 10.94 3.86 17.02
CA SER A 22 11.40 5.00 16.25
C SER A 22 10.20 5.96 16.14
N THR A 23 10.00 6.77 17.16
CA THR A 23 9.25 8.03 17.09
C THR A 23 9.94 8.95 16.08
N ARG A 24 9.85 8.63 14.80
CA ARG A 24 9.99 9.61 13.73
C ARG A 24 8.60 10.16 13.42
N ALA A 25 8.12 11.05 14.27
CA ALA A 25 7.21 12.08 13.81
C ALA A 25 7.96 12.85 12.72
N GLN A 26 7.78 12.48 11.45
CA GLN A 26 8.32 13.24 10.32
C GLN A 26 7.58 14.57 10.26
N THR A 27 8.10 15.57 10.97
CA THR A 27 7.73 16.99 10.84
C THR A 27 8.61 17.68 9.80
N THR A 28 9.02 17.01 8.74
CA THR A 28 9.76 17.67 7.66
C THR A 28 8.84 17.77 6.45
N ASP A 29 8.44 18.98 6.14
CA ASP A 29 7.68 19.38 4.95
C ASP A 29 8.50 19.18 3.64
N THR A 30 9.59 18.44 3.69
CA THR A 30 10.53 18.16 2.61
C THR A 30 10.49 16.68 2.22
N ILE A 31 10.20 16.44 0.94
CA ILE A 31 10.27 15.10 0.34
C ILE A 31 11.73 14.77 0.06
N ALA A 32 12.18 13.60 0.53
CA ALA A 32 13.54 13.12 0.25
C ALA A 32 13.83 13.09 -1.26
N THR A 33 15.08 13.36 -1.66
CA THR A 33 15.45 13.51 -3.08
C THR A 33 16.35 12.39 -3.62
N ARG A 34 16.67 11.37 -2.83
CA ARG A 34 17.56 10.25 -3.20
C ARG A 34 17.09 9.47 -4.43
N TRP A 35 15.80 9.44 -4.69
CA TRP A 35 15.16 8.80 -5.84
C TRP A 35 15.61 9.37 -7.19
N ARG A 36 16.09 10.63 -7.25
CA ARG A 36 16.41 11.34 -8.51
C ARG A 36 17.46 10.65 -9.38
N GLY A 37 18.30 9.82 -8.78
CA GLY A 37 19.29 9.01 -9.51
C GLY A 37 18.71 7.74 -10.14
N TYR A 38 17.45 7.38 -9.86
CA TYR A 38 16.87 6.10 -10.23
C TYR A 38 15.56 6.23 -11.03
N ILE A 39 14.66 7.10 -10.59
CA ILE A 39 13.29 7.17 -11.09
C ILE A 39 12.82 8.58 -11.40
N SER A 40 11.77 8.69 -12.21
CA SER A 40 11.03 9.92 -12.45
C SER A 40 9.69 9.87 -11.72
N LEU A 41 9.49 10.74 -10.73
CA LEU A 41 8.21 10.78 -10.00
C LEU A 41 7.05 11.20 -10.91
N ASP A 42 7.30 11.94 -11.99
CA ASP A 42 6.27 12.28 -12.97
C ASP A 42 5.76 11.04 -13.70
N GLN A 43 6.66 10.13 -14.09
CA GLN A 43 6.28 8.86 -14.69
C GLN A 43 5.60 7.94 -13.67
N TYR A 44 6.12 7.89 -12.45
CA TYR A 44 5.57 7.08 -11.35
C TYR A 44 4.17 7.51 -10.90
N SER A 45 3.84 8.79 -11.05
CA SER A 45 2.53 9.34 -10.70
C SER A 45 1.49 9.19 -11.82
N LYS A 46 1.87 8.75 -13.03
CA LYS A 46 0.91 8.50 -14.11
C LYS A 46 0.02 7.32 -13.74
N PRO A 47 -1.32 7.47 -13.78
CA PRO A 47 -2.23 6.39 -13.45
C PRO A 47 -2.06 5.19 -14.38
N PHE A 48 -1.84 4.00 -13.83
CA PHE A 48 -1.66 2.76 -14.59
C PHE A 48 -2.82 2.49 -15.56
N TRP A 49 -4.06 2.84 -15.18
CA TRP A 49 -5.23 2.64 -16.02
C TRP A 49 -5.31 3.57 -17.24
N ARG A 50 -4.52 4.66 -17.27
CA ARG A 50 -4.47 5.63 -18.39
C ARG A 50 -3.16 5.58 -19.15
N ALA A 51 -2.12 4.96 -18.58
CA ALA A 51 -0.79 4.96 -19.18
C ALA A 51 -0.70 4.00 -20.35
N ASP A 52 -0.03 4.42 -21.45
CA ASP A 52 0.35 3.56 -22.56
C ASP A 52 1.66 2.80 -22.24
N THR A 53 2.57 3.45 -21.52
CA THR A 53 3.78 2.81 -21.00
C THR A 53 3.61 2.58 -19.52
N ILE A 54 3.68 1.32 -19.11
CA ILE A 54 3.70 0.89 -17.71
C ILE A 54 5.15 0.89 -17.26
N VAL A 55 5.48 1.78 -16.32
CA VAL A 55 6.86 1.94 -15.82
C VAL A 55 7.01 1.15 -14.54
N ASP A 56 8.03 0.28 -14.49
CA ASP A 56 8.47 -0.45 -13.30
C ASP A 56 7.31 -1.17 -12.57
N GLU A 57 6.54 -1.95 -13.30
CA GLU A 57 5.61 -2.90 -12.70
C GLU A 57 6.39 -4.00 -12.00
N THR A 58 6.10 -4.23 -10.72
CA THR A 58 6.80 -5.27 -9.95
C THR A 58 6.21 -6.66 -10.23
N ILE A 59 7.08 -7.63 -10.39
CA ILE A 59 6.78 -9.06 -10.47
C ILE A 59 7.70 -9.80 -9.49
N GLN A 60 7.14 -10.72 -8.70
CA GLN A 60 7.91 -11.75 -8.01
C GLN A 60 7.93 -13.00 -8.90
N PRO A 61 9.01 -13.26 -9.65
CA PRO A 61 9.09 -14.50 -10.40
C PRO A 61 8.95 -15.68 -9.44
N MET A 62 8.00 -16.57 -9.73
CA MET A 62 7.67 -17.68 -8.85
C MET A 62 7.50 -18.97 -9.64
N ARG A 63 8.23 -20.01 -9.24
CA ARG A 63 8.07 -21.34 -9.82
C ARG A 63 6.87 -22.04 -9.19
N ILE A 64 5.88 -22.33 -10.03
CA ILE A 64 4.64 -23.03 -9.65
C ILE A 64 4.47 -24.20 -10.60
N ASN A 65 4.40 -25.42 -10.09
CA ASN A 65 4.30 -26.64 -10.89
C ASN A 65 5.36 -26.72 -12.01
N GLY A 66 6.61 -26.39 -11.67
CA GLY A 66 7.76 -26.44 -12.59
C GLY A 66 7.84 -25.31 -13.62
N LYS A 67 6.90 -24.35 -13.63
CA LYS A 67 6.89 -23.20 -14.55
C LYS A 67 7.07 -21.90 -13.76
N ILE A 68 7.91 -20.98 -14.27
CA ILE A 68 8.10 -19.67 -13.65
C ILE A 68 6.97 -18.74 -14.14
N ASN A 69 6.18 -18.25 -13.19
CA ASN A 69 5.13 -17.26 -13.43
C ASN A 69 5.74 -15.86 -13.41
N THR A 70 5.41 -15.06 -14.43
CA THR A 70 5.87 -13.68 -14.62
C THR A 70 4.78 -12.82 -15.27
N ASN A 71 3.53 -12.96 -14.83
CA ASN A 71 2.41 -12.29 -15.43
C ASN A 71 2.49 -10.76 -15.27
N LEU A 72 2.45 -10.05 -16.40
CA LEU A 72 2.21 -8.60 -16.44
C LEU A 72 0.72 -8.32 -16.20
N LEU A 73 0.41 -7.16 -15.63
CA LEU A 73 -0.97 -6.71 -15.42
C LEU A 73 -1.72 -6.58 -16.77
N PHE A 74 -1.03 -6.03 -17.76
CA PHE A 74 -1.54 -5.89 -19.14
C PHE A 74 -0.63 -6.65 -20.11
N LYS A 75 -1.18 -7.13 -21.20
CA LYS A 75 -0.33 -7.63 -22.28
C LYS A 75 0.55 -6.50 -22.81
N ALA A 76 1.81 -6.81 -23.03
CA ALA A 76 2.78 -5.91 -23.59
C ALA A 76 2.83 -6.02 -25.12
N SER A 77 2.93 -4.90 -25.81
CA SER A 77 3.34 -4.87 -27.24
C SER A 77 4.86 -4.83 -27.39
N ALA A 78 5.57 -4.29 -26.39
CA ALA A 78 7.04 -4.30 -26.27
C ALA A 78 7.44 -4.20 -24.81
N ILE A 79 8.50 -4.90 -24.40
CA ILE A 79 9.16 -4.72 -23.11
C ILE A 79 10.40 -3.87 -23.32
N LEU A 80 10.53 -2.79 -22.55
CA LEU A 80 11.61 -1.80 -22.67
C LEU A 80 12.78 -2.07 -21.73
N SER A 81 12.49 -2.57 -20.51
CA SER A 81 13.54 -2.95 -19.55
C SER A 81 13.01 -3.97 -18.54
N VAL A 82 13.91 -4.81 -18.03
CA VAL A 82 13.70 -5.75 -16.92
C VAL A 82 14.87 -5.60 -15.97
N LYS A 83 14.60 -5.24 -14.71
CA LYS A 83 15.61 -5.00 -13.67
C LYS A 83 15.24 -5.69 -12.37
N VAL A 84 16.20 -5.89 -11.47
CA VAL A 84 15.88 -6.20 -10.07
C VAL A 84 15.20 -4.97 -9.44
N ALA A 85 14.20 -5.18 -8.58
CA ALA A 85 13.41 -4.07 -8.01
C ALA A 85 14.25 -3.07 -7.19
N ASN A 86 15.37 -3.51 -6.63
CA ASN A 86 16.33 -2.64 -5.94
C ASN A 86 17.39 -2.00 -6.90
N TYR A 87 17.21 -2.08 -8.20
CA TYR A 87 18.08 -1.52 -9.24
C TYR A 87 19.51 -2.06 -9.25
N SER A 88 19.79 -3.18 -8.57
CA SER A 88 21.13 -3.77 -8.51
C SER A 88 21.60 -4.40 -9.83
N LYS A 89 20.66 -4.79 -10.71
CA LYS A 89 20.97 -5.48 -11.97
C LYS A 89 19.87 -5.26 -13.01
N GLU A 90 20.29 -5.12 -14.27
CA GLU A 90 19.42 -5.16 -15.45
C GLU A 90 19.61 -6.46 -16.24
N PHE A 91 18.53 -7.00 -16.81
CA PHE A 91 18.52 -8.27 -17.52
C PHE A 91 18.36 -8.04 -19.04
N ILE A 92 18.99 -8.89 -19.83
CA ILE A 92 19.19 -8.70 -21.28
C ILE A 92 18.16 -9.53 -22.04
N GLN A 93 17.43 -8.89 -22.97
CA GLN A 93 16.52 -9.58 -23.92
C GLN A 93 17.30 -10.59 -24.76
N GLY A 94 16.70 -11.76 -25.00
CA GLY A 94 17.31 -12.85 -25.77
C GLY A 94 18.32 -13.69 -24.98
N LYS A 95 18.79 -13.19 -23.83
CA LYS A 95 19.65 -13.92 -22.90
C LYS A 95 18.90 -14.31 -21.63
N ASP A 96 18.27 -13.36 -20.97
CA ASP A 96 17.61 -13.59 -19.68
C ASP A 96 16.09 -13.72 -19.86
N TRP A 97 15.52 -13.02 -20.83
CA TRP A 97 14.08 -12.97 -21.06
C TRP A 97 13.71 -12.74 -22.53
N GLU A 98 12.47 -13.05 -22.86
CA GLU A 98 11.83 -12.72 -24.14
C GLU A 98 10.39 -12.23 -23.91
N LEU A 99 9.85 -11.47 -24.87
CA LEU A 99 8.42 -11.18 -24.96
C LEU A 99 7.74 -12.27 -25.77
N LYS A 100 6.78 -12.98 -25.18
CA LYS A 100 6.01 -14.01 -25.87
C LYS A 100 4.53 -13.92 -25.47
N ASP A 101 3.64 -13.89 -26.46
CA ASP A 101 2.18 -13.81 -26.28
C ASP A 101 1.74 -12.62 -25.42
N GLY A 102 2.49 -11.50 -25.48
CA GLY A 102 2.24 -10.29 -24.69
C GLY A 102 2.68 -10.39 -23.24
N GLN A 103 3.43 -11.42 -22.85
CA GLN A 103 3.92 -11.65 -21.49
C GLN A 103 5.44 -11.80 -21.45
N LEU A 104 6.03 -11.47 -20.31
CA LEU A 104 7.44 -11.73 -20.03
C LEU A 104 7.65 -13.24 -19.87
N LYS A 105 8.64 -13.80 -20.55
CA LYS A 105 9.11 -15.18 -20.37
C LYS A 105 10.57 -15.17 -19.96
N ILE A 106 10.90 -15.88 -18.89
CA ILE A 106 12.27 -16.09 -18.43
C ILE A 106 12.87 -17.26 -19.24
N LEU A 107 14.07 -17.06 -19.77
CA LEU A 107 14.78 -18.05 -20.56
C LEU A 107 15.54 -19.03 -19.63
N PRO A 108 15.81 -20.28 -20.07
CA PRO A 108 16.43 -21.32 -19.22
C PRO A 108 17.80 -20.94 -18.65
N GLN A 109 18.60 -20.13 -19.39
CA GLN A 109 19.93 -19.68 -18.98
C GLN A 109 19.91 -18.38 -18.17
N SER A 110 18.72 -17.86 -17.85
CA SER A 110 18.55 -16.59 -17.15
C SER A 110 19.11 -16.62 -15.74
N THR A 111 19.58 -15.47 -15.32
CA THR A 111 19.99 -15.20 -13.92
C THR A 111 18.94 -14.37 -13.16
N ILE A 112 17.72 -14.24 -13.69
CA ILE A 112 16.61 -13.64 -12.97
C ILE A 112 16.27 -14.48 -11.74
N PRO A 113 16.25 -13.89 -10.52
CA PRO A 113 15.90 -14.61 -9.32
C PRO A 113 14.43 -15.04 -9.35
N PHE A 114 14.12 -16.14 -8.69
CA PHE A 114 12.75 -16.58 -8.46
C PHE A 114 12.64 -17.27 -7.10
N LEU A 115 11.41 -17.38 -6.60
CA LEU A 115 11.06 -18.18 -5.43
C LEU A 115 10.32 -19.45 -5.88
N ASP A 116 10.49 -20.52 -5.16
CA ASP A 116 9.59 -21.67 -5.25
C ASP A 116 8.34 -21.42 -4.41
N LYS A 117 7.18 -21.83 -4.91
CA LYS A 117 5.91 -21.66 -4.18
C LYS A 117 5.99 -22.27 -2.78
N GLU A 118 6.71 -23.39 -2.65
CA GLU A 118 6.91 -24.13 -1.41
C GLU A 118 7.74 -23.37 -0.37
N GLU A 119 8.50 -22.35 -0.81
CA GLU A 119 9.27 -21.49 0.11
C GLU A 119 8.39 -20.46 0.84
N LEU A 120 7.16 -20.22 0.35
CA LEU A 120 6.27 -19.21 0.94
C LEU A 120 5.58 -19.68 2.21
N VAL A 121 5.28 -20.99 2.32
CA VAL A 121 4.61 -21.59 3.49
C VAL A 121 5.37 -22.84 3.91
N PHE A 122 5.79 -22.91 5.15
CA PHE A 122 6.64 -23.98 5.68
C PHE A 122 6.32 -24.29 7.15
N LYS A 123 6.85 -25.42 7.67
CA LYS A 123 6.61 -25.87 9.06
C LYS A 123 7.69 -25.41 10.03
N ALA A 124 8.97 -25.36 9.60
CA ALA A 124 10.08 -25.00 10.48
C ALA A 124 10.15 -23.47 10.66
N PHE A 125 10.14 -23.00 11.91
CA PHE A 125 10.32 -21.58 12.20
C PHE A 125 11.70 -21.10 11.72
N LYS A 126 11.75 -20.01 10.98
CA LYS A 126 12.97 -19.36 10.51
C LYS A 126 13.07 -17.98 11.19
N PRO A 127 14.01 -17.77 12.13
CA PRO A 127 14.19 -16.47 12.77
C PRO A 127 14.31 -15.35 11.74
N GLU A 128 13.67 -14.19 12.00
CA GLU A 128 13.63 -12.99 11.12
C GLU A 128 12.99 -13.19 9.73
N PHE A 129 12.66 -14.43 9.32
CA PHE A 129 12.10 -14.75 8.01
C PHE A 129 10.79 -15.55 8.12
N SER A 130 10.12 -15.50 9.25
CA SER A 130 8.83 -16.18 9.38
C SER A 130 7.85 -15.45 10.27
N MET A 131 6.58 -15.55 9.90
CA MET A 131 5.43 -15.20 10.69
C MET A 131 4.49 -16.39 10.77
N HIS A 132 3.66 -16.48 11.81
CA HIS A 132 2.66 -17.54 11.89
C HIS A 132 1.76 -17.58 10.67
N GLY A 133 1.57 -18.77 10.12
CA GLY A 133 0.62 -19.03 9.06
C GLY A 133 -0.81 -19.10 9.59
N LYS A 134 -1.78 -19.00 8.71
CA LYS A 134 -3.21 -19.17 9.01
C LYS A 134 -3.53 -20.60 9.43
N VAL A 135 -2.85 -21.58 8.85
CA VAL A 135 -2.98 -23.00 9.25
C VAL A 135 -2.09 -23.24 10.47
N PRO A 136 -2.63 -23.78 11.58
CA PRO A 136 -1.84 -24.08 12.78
C PRO A 136 -0.62 -24.94 12.46
N GLY A 137 0.52 -24.62 13.06
CA GLY A 137 1.79 -25.34 12.83
C GLY A 137 2.49 -24.98 11.51
N THR A 138 2.00 -23.99 10.78
CA THR A 138 2.69 -23.43 9.60
C THR A 138 3.21 -22.04 9.85
N HIS A 139 4.16 -21.63 9.01
CA HIS A 139 4.71 -20.27 8.97
C HIS A 139 4.71 -19.79 7.52
N VAL A 140 4.55 -18.47 7.34
CA VAL A 140 4.73 -17.82 6.04
C VAL A 140 6.08 -17.12 6.00
N LEU A 141 6.71 -17.10 4.83
CA LEU A 141 7.89 -16.30 4.58
C LEU A 141 7.57 -14.83 4.82
N PHE A 142 8.27 -14.19 5.75
CA PHE A 142 8.02 -12.82 6.19
C PHE A 142 9.31 -12.16 6.64
N THR A 143 9.51 -10.91 6.27
CA THR A 143 10.55 -10.07 6.87
C THR A 143 10.25 -8.59 6.62
N GLU A 144 10.63 -7.74 7.57
CA GLU A 144 10.61 -6.28 7.43
C GLU A 144 11.92 -5.74 6.81
N LYS A 145 12.85 -6.63 6.44
CA LYS A 145 14.10 -6.25 5.73
C LYS A 145 13.85 -6.10 4.23
N PRO A 146 14.74 -5.42 3.47
CA PRO A 146 14.60 -5.25 2.02
C PRO A 146 14.92 -6.53 1.22
N TYR A 147 14.46 -7.69 1.71
CA TYR A 147 14.69 -9.00 1.12
C TYR A 147 13.92 -9.18 -0.18
N PHE A 148 12.61 -8.88 -0.17
CA PHE A 148 11.76 -9.10 -1.34
C PHE A 148 12.18 -8.22 -2.52
N SER A 149 12.62 -6.98 -2.28
CA SER A 149 13.11 -6.11 -3.34
C SER A 149 14.38 -6.60 -4.06
N SER A 150 15.11 -7.55 -3.47
CA SER A 150 16.26 -8.22 -4.10
C SER A 150 15.88 -9.42 -4.97
N LEU A 151 14.66 -9.94 -4.80
CA LEU A 151 14.11 -11.11 -5.52
C LEU A 151 13.03 -10.70 -6.52
N GLN A 152 12.35 -9.59 -6.28
CA GLN A 152 11.38 -9.03 -7.21
C GLN A 152 12.11 -8.38 -8.40
N ILE A 153 11.48 -8.44 -9.56
CA ILE A 153 11.89 -7.68 -10.74
C ILE A 153 10.88 -6.59 -11.04
N ILE A 154 11.35 -5.54 -11.72
CA ILE A 154 10.53 -4.47 -12.26
C ILE A 154 10.60 -4.50 -13.77
N VAL A 155 9.46 -4.32 -14.41
CA VAL A 155 9.31 -4.38 -15.87
C VAL A 155 8.70 -3.09 -16.38
N THR A 156 9.40 -2.42 -17.28
CA THR A 156 8.85 -1.29 -18.04
C THR A 156 8.46 -1.78 -19.42
N TYR A 157 7.20 -1.53 -19.81
CA TYR A 157 6.68 -2.04 -21.08
C TYR A 157 5.62 -1.11 -21.69
N ILE A 158 5.44 -1.23 -23.01
CA ILE A 158 4.35 -0.60 -23.75
C ILE A 158 3.13 -1.53 -23.68
N LYS A 159 2.04 -1.03 -23.15
CA LYS A 159 0.77 -1.76 -23.04
C LYS A 159 0.18 -1.99 -24.44
N ALA A 160 -0.34 -3.18 -24.70
CA ALA A 160 -1.08 -3.46 -25.94
C ALA A 160 -2.36 -2.59 -26.00
N LYS A 161 -2.74 -2.12 -27.22
CA LYS A 161 -3.80 -1.11 -27.41
C LYS A 161 -5.17 -1.51 -26.85
N ASP A 162 -5.49 -2.80 -26.86
CA ASP A 162 -6.80 -3.32 -26.44
C ASP A 162 -6.89 -3.61 -24.93
N GLU A 163 -5.77 -3.51 -24.22
CA GLU A 163 -5.71 -3.77 -22.79
C GLU A 163 -6.27 -2.60 -21.99
N LYS A 164 -7.24 -2.89 -21.11
CA LYS A 164 -7.91 -1.90 -20.27
C LYS A 164 -8.01 -2.38 -18.83
N TRP A 165 -7.82 -1.48 -17.91
CA TRP A 165 -8.12 -1.72 -16.51
C TRP A 165 -9.63 -1.84 -16.29
N LYS A 166 -10.07 -2.87 -15.56
CA LYS A 166 -11.49 -3.14 -15.26
C LYS A 166 -11.88 -2.88 -13.80
N GLY A 167 -10.89 -2.60 -12.95
CA GLY A 167 -11.13 -2.34 -11.54
C GLY A 167 -11.59 -0.91 -11.26
N PHE A 168 -11.64 -0.57 -9.98
CA PHE A 168 -12.04 0.75 -9.52
C PHE A 168 -11.16 1.87 -10.11
N VAL A 169 -11.81 2.94 -10.53
CA VAL A 169 -11.18 4.19 -10.97
C VAL A 169 -11.89 5.36 -10.27
N PRO A 170 -11.15 6.24 -9.58
CA PRO A 170 -11.75 7.37 -8.89
C PRO A 170 -12.31 8.38 -9.89
N ALA A 171 -13.47 8.96 -9.54
CA ALA A 171 -14.00 10.13 -10.22
C ALA A 171 -13.50 11.41 -9.53
N PHE A 172 -13.16 12.42 -10.31
CA PHE A 172 -12.78 13.74 -9.77
C PHE A 172 -13.85 14.27 -8.81
N ALA A 173 -13.47 14.56 -7.56
CA ALA A 173 -14.39 14.75 -6.45
C ALA A 173 -14.84 16.22 -6.24
N ASN A 174 -14.93 17.02 -7.29
CA ASN A 174 -15.26 18.45 -7.19
C ASN A 174 -16.58 18.75 -6.45
N ARG A 175 -17.56 17.85 -6.51
CA ARG A 175 -18.84 17.98 -5.79
C ARG A 175 -18.77 17.45 -4.36
N ASN A 176 -17.92 16.46 -4.14
CA ASN A 176 -17.82 15.76 -2.85
C ASN A 176 -16.74 16.33 -1.94
N LEU A 177 -15.67 16.93 -2.51
CA LEU A 177 -14.60 17.62 -1.78
C LEU A 177 -14.50 19.10 -2.23
N PRO A 178 -15.61 19.87 -2.16
CA PRO A 178 -15.66 21.21 -2.75
C PRO A 178 -14.66 22.19 -2.14
N SER A 179 -14.41 22.14 -0.83
CA SER A 179 -13.49 23.04 -0.14
C SER A 179 -12.05 22.80 -0.52
N SER A 180 -11.60 21.53 -0.50
CA SER A 180 -10.24 21.14 -0.89
C SER A 180 -9.97 21.46 -2.36
N ILE A 181 -10.89 21.10 -3.25
CA ILE A 181 -10.76 21.36 -4.69
C ILE A 181 -10.76 22.88 -4.99
N ALA A 182 -11.60 23.66 -4.30
CA ALA A 182 -11.59 25.11 -4.46
C ALA A 182 -10.23 25.71 -4.04
N LYS A 183 -9.68 25.30 -2.90
CA LYS A 183 -8.34 25.73 -2.44
C LYS A 183 -7.24 25.35 -3.42
N LEU A 184 -7.25 24.12 -3.93
CA LEU A 184 -6.29 23.66 -4.93
C LEU A 184 -6.35 24.53 -6.19
N LYS A 185 -7.54 24.70 -6.80
CA LYS A 185 -7.73 25.48 -8.02
C LYS A 185 -7.36 26.94 -7.86
N SER A 186 -7.66 27.55 -6.71
CA SER A 186 -7.33 28.94 -6.42
C SER A 186 -5.93 29.15 -5.85
N LYS A 187 -5.13 28.07 -5.76
CA LYS A 187 -3.76 28.08 -5.21
C LYS A 187 -3.68 28.69 -3.79
N GLN A 188 -4.70 28.42 -2.98
CA GLN A 188 -4.71 28.78 -1.57
C GLN A 188 -3.96 27.75 -0.73
N ASN A 189 -3.60 28.15 0.49
CA ASN A 189 -3.00 27.23 1.46
C ASN A 189 -3.93 26.05 1.72
N LEU A 190 -3.39 24.83 1.57
CA LEU A 190 -4.08 23.58 1.86
C LEU A 190 -3.21 22.75 2.82
N LYS A 191 -3.76 22.41 3.97
CA LYS A 191 -3.12 21.49 4.92
C LYS A 191 -3.72 20.09 4.77
N VAL A 192 -2.87 19.11 4.40
CA VAL A 192 -3.24 17.70 4.29
C VAL A 192 -2.68 16.93 5.49
N VAL A 193 -3.49 16.10 6.13
CA VAL A 193 -3.04 15.19 7.18
C VAL A 193 -3.32 13.75 6.78
N PHE A 194 -2.29 12.89 6.86
CA PHE A 194 -2.42 11.44 6.73
C PHE A 194 -2.55 10.84 8.13
N TYR A 195 -3.54 9.99 8.33
CA TYR A 195 -3.83 9.37 9.60
C TYR A 195 -4.20 7.90 9.43
N GLY A 196 -3.44 7.02 10.06
CA GLY A 196 -3.62 5.58 9.83
C GLY A 196 -2.57 4.73 10.55
N ASN A 197 -2.20 3.65 9.92
CA ASN A 197 -1.27 2.65 10.46
C ASN A 197 0.06 2.59 9.69
N SER A 198 0.74 1.45 9.70
CA SER A 198 2.02 1.25 9.01
C SER A 198 1.95 1.47 7.50
N ILE A 199 0.82 1.20 6.86
CA ILE A 199 0.63 1.41 5.42
C ILE A 199 0.68 2.90 5.10
N GLU A 200 -0.01 3.73 5.88
CA GLU A 200 -0.02 5.19 5.75
C GLU A 200 1.33 5.82 6.15
N ALA A 201 2.06 5.17 7.06
CA ALA A 201 3.43 5.56 7.39
C ALA A 201 4.45 5.22 6.29
N GLY A 202 4.05 4.40 5.31
CA GLY A 202 4.88 4.03 4.14
C GLY A 202 5.79 2.83 4.34
N TYR A 203 5.51 1.97 5.32
CA TYR A 203 6.30 0.76 5.59
C TYR A 203 6.48 -0.08 4.33
N ASN A 204 7.67 -0.67 4.19
CA ASN A 204 8.13 -1.52 3.08
C ASN A 204 8.16 -0.85 1.69
N THR A 205 7.95 0.47 1.58
CA THR A 205 8.41 1.21 0.40
C THR A 205 9.93 1.34 0.40
N SER A 206 10.55 1.45 -0.77
CA SER A 206 12.01 1.43 -0.89
C SER A 206 12.72 2.57 -0.14
N ASN A 207 12.11 3.77 -0.06
CA ASN A 207 12.67 4.86 0.75
C ASN A 207 12.61 4.55 2.25
N PHE A 208 11.50 3.98 2.73
CA PHE A 208 11.35 3.58 4.13
C PHE A 208 12.39 2.49 4.50
N MET A 209 12.57 1.52 3.60
CA MET A 209 13.54 0.43 3.74
C MET A 209 15.00 0.85 3.50
N ASN A 210 15.25 2.13 3.19
CA ASN A 210 16.58 2.67 2.89
C ASN A 210 17.31 1.91 1.77
N THR A 211 16.59 1.52 0.71
CA THR A 211 17.12 0.78 -0.45
C THR A 211 16.74 1.48 -1.76
N PRO A 212 17.53 1.37 -2.83
CA PRO A 212 17.10 1.84 -4.15
C PRO A 212 15.74 1.24 -4.57
N PRO A 213 14.94 1.96 -5.32
CA PRO A 213 15.15 3.29 -5.89
C PRO A 213 14.85 4.46 -4.96
N TYR A 214 14.67 4.23 -3.66
CA TYR A 214 14.32 5.25 -2.65
C TYR A 214 13.03 6.00 -3.00
N MET A 215 12.06 5.30 -3.59
CA MET A 215 10.78 5.89 -3.94
C MET A 215 10.14 6.50 -2.69
N PRO A 216 9.77 7.78 -2.69
CA PRO A 216 9.04 8.39 -1.59
C PRO A 216 7.80 7.58 -1.21
N THR A 217 7.35 7.69 0.04
CA THR A 217 6.11 7.04 0.45
C THR A 217 4.95 7.48 -0.43
N TRP A 218 3.88 6.70 -0.49
CA TRP A 218 2.72 7.08 -1.30
C TRP A 218 2.09 8.42 -0.86
N ALA A 219 2.18 8.75 0.44
CA ALA A 219 1.78 10.06 0.96
C ALA A 219 2.64 11.19 0.39
N ASP A 220 3.97 11.00 0.36
CA ASP A 220 4.92 11.95 -0.24
C ASP A 220 4.69 12.11 -1.75
N LEU A 221 4.38 11.00 -2.47
CA LEU A 221 4.06 11.06 -3.90
C LEU A 221 2.82 11.93 -4.18
N ILE A 222 1.79 11.83 -3.34
CA ILE A 222 0.60 12.68 -3.44
C ILE A 222 0.98 14.13 -3.27
N ILE A 223 1.71 14.48 -2.22
CA ILE A 223 2.11 15.85 -1.94
C ILE A 223 3.04 16.40 -3.02
N TYR A 224 4.01 15.60 -3.49
CA TYR A 224 4.85 15.97 -4.62
C TYR A 224 4.02 16.37 -5.83
N LYS A 225 3.06 15.53 -6.22
CA LYS A 225 2.23 15.77 -7.41
C LYS A 225 1.28 16.95 -7.24
N LEU A 226 0.69 17.10 -6.07
CA LEU A 226 -0.16 18.25 -5.78
C LEU A 226 0.65 19.57 -5.81
N ARG A 227 1.84 19.61 -5.22
CA ARG A 227 2.73 20.78 -5.27
C ARG A 227 3.19 21.11 -6.68
N GLN A 228 3.51 20.08 -7.47
CA GLN A 228 3.90 20.28 -8.88
C GLN A 228 2.77 20.92 -9.68
N HIS A 229 1.52 20.52 -9.45
CA HIS A 229 0.38 20.99 -10.25
C HIS A 229 -0.23 22.29 -9.72
N TYR A 230 -0.37 22.41 -8.41
CA TYR A 230 -1.10 23.51 -7.78
C TYR A 230 -0.20 24.55 -7.08
N GLY A 231 1.03 24.19 -6.74
CA GLY A 231 2.02 25.10 -6.14
C GLY A 231 2.50 24.68 -4.74
N PRO A 232 3.51 25.39 -4.21
CA PRO A 232 4.23 25.02 -2.98
C PRO A 232 3.44 25.28 -1.68
N GLN A 233 2.32 26.00 -1.73
CA GLN A 233 1.48 26.34 -0.56
C GLN A 233 0.74 25.14 0.06
N ILE A 234 0.95 23.93 -0.47
CA ILE A 234 0.39 22.70 0.08
C ILE A 234 1.33 22.18 1.16
N SER A 235 0.87 22.18 2.39
CA SER A 235 1.58 21.63 3.54
C SER A 235 0.96 20.29 3.98
N PHE A 236 1.74 19.44 4.63
CA PHE A 236 1.23 18.16 5.09
C PHE A 236 1.86 17.71 6.41
N SER A 237 1.20 16.76 7.06
CA SER A 237 1.73 16.01 8.20
C SER A 237 1.29 14.56 8.08
N ASN A 238 2.20 13.62 8.32
CA ASN A 238 1.85 12.21 8.43
C ASN A 238 1.82 11.82 9.90
N LYS A 239 0.62 11.49 10.40
CA LYS A 239 0.33 11.11 11.79
C LYS A 239 0.03 9.62 11.93
N ALA A 240 0.36 8.83 10.93
CA ALA A 240 0.18 7.39 10.94
C ALA A 240 1.17 6.71 11.89
N VAL A 241 0.69 5.72 12.64
CA VAL A 241 1.49 4.96 13.60
C VAL A 241 1.32 3.46 13.36
N ALA A 242 2.44 2.75 13.17
CA ALA A 242 2.44 1.32 12.89
C ALA A 242 1.70 0.51 13.98
N GLY A 243 0.99 -0.55 13.55
CA GLY A 243 0.28 -1.47 14.45
C GLY A 243 -1.03 -0.92 15.03
N LYS A 244 -1.43 0.33 14.72
CA LYS A 244 -2.62 0.93 15.32
C LYS A 244 -3.90 0.57 14.57
N MET A 245 -5.01 0.48 15.34
CA MET A 245 -6.38 0.26 14.89
C MET A 245 -7.18 1.55 14.89
N ALA A 246 -8.36 1.56 14.32
CA ALA A 246 -9.27 2.71 14.27
C ALA A 246 -9.68 3.20 15.67
N SER A 247 -9.82 2.29 16.63
CA SER A 247 -10.10 2.63 18.03
C SER A 247 -9.03 3.54 18.64
N TRP A 248 -7.74 3.21 18.43
CA TRP A 248 -6.64 4.10 18.83
C TRP A 248 -6.73 5.46 18.11
N GLY A 249 -7.06 5.43 16.82
CA GLY A 249 -7.26 6.65 16.03
C GLY A 249 -8.33 7.55 16.66
N ARG A 250 -9.46 6.97 17.06
CA ARG A 250 -10.55 7.69 17.73
C ARG A 250 -10.13 8.25 19.10
N GLU A 251 -9.38 7.50 19.90
CA GLU A 251 -8.88 7.95 21.20
C GLU A 251 -7.90 9.11 21.08
N GLN A 252 -7.01 9.06 20.07
CA GLN A 252 -5.90 10.00 19.93
C GLN A 252 -6.19 11.21 19.01
N VAL A 253 -7.31 11.24 18.31
CA VAL A 253 -7.63 12.28 17.31
C VAL A 253 -7.52 13.70 17.88
N ASN A 254 -7.91 13.92 19.14
CA ASN A 254 -7.89 15.22 19.79
C ASN A 254 -6.45 15.74 20.01
N SER A 255 -5.51 14.86 20.32
CA SER A 255 -4.11 15.21 20.59
C SER A 255 -3.23 15.19 19.34
N VAL A 256 -3.57 14.35 18.34
CA VAL A 256 -2.71 14.05 17.21
C VAL A 256 -3.14 14.79 15.93
N VAL A 257 -4.43 14.81 15.59
CA VAL A 257 -4.92 15.35 14.32
C VAL A 257 -5.51 16.75 14.47
N ILE A 258 -6.33 17.00 15.46
CA ILE A 258 -7.02 18.27 15.65
C ILE A 258 -6.06 19.47 15.73
N PRO A 259 -4.89 19.39 16.43
CA PRO A 259 -3.93 20.49 16.48
C PRO A 259 -3.33 20.88 15.13
N GLU A 260 -3.38 19.98 14.13
CA GLU A 260 -2.87 20.22 12.78
C GLU A 260 -3.76 21.18 11.95
N LYS A 261 -5.02 21.40 12.38
CA LYS A 261 -5.99 22.27 11.69
C LYS A 261 -6.13 21.92 10.20
N ALA A 262 -6.26 20.63 9.89
CA ALA A 262 -6.29 20.11 8.54
C ALA A 262 -7.48 20.61 7.73
N ASP A 263 -7.26 20.87 6.44
CA ASP A 263 -8.31 21.10 5.45
C ASP A 263 -8.80 19.79 4.86
N LEU A 264 -7.86 18.86 4.64
CA LEU A 264 -8.11 17.51 4.12
C LEU A 264 -7.43 16.48 5.02
N VAL A 265 -8.18 15.49 5.49
CA VAL A 265 -7.63 14.35 6.23
C VAL A 265 -7.82 13.07 5.43
N ILE A 266 -6.72 12.35 5.20
CA ILE A 266 -6.70 11.05 4.53
C ILE A 266 -6.57 9.99 5.61
N ILE A 267 -7.60 9.15 5.77
CA ILE A 267 -7.71 8.18 6.87
C ILE A 267 -7.59 6.76 6.31
N GLY A 268 -6.61 5.99 6.78
CA GLY A 268 -6.39 4.60 6.39
C GLY A 268 -6.15 3.69 7.59
N PHE A 269 -7.21 3.18 8.19
CA PHE A 269 -7.20 2.08 9.16
C PHE A 269 -7.87 0.85 8.54
N GLY A 270 -7.94 -0.24 9.28
CA GLY A 270 -8.67 -1.44 8.89
C GLY A 270 -7.79 -2.67 8.65
N MET A 271 -6.49 -2.52 8.39
CA MET A 271 -5.59 -3.68 8.25
C MET A 271 -5.46 -4.42 9.58
N ASN A 272 -5.08 -3.73 10.66
CA ASN A 272 -4.91 -4.32 11.98
C ASN A 272 -6.26 -4.66 12.62
N ASP A 273 -7.27 -3.83 12.38
CA ASP A 273 -8.66 -4.08 12.83
C ASP A 273 -9.18 -5.40 12.25
N GLY A 274 -8.97 -5.65 10.96
CA GLY A 274 -9.37 -6.89 10.31
C GLY A 274 -8.61 -8.10 10.80
N SER A 275 -7.32 -7.97 11.08
CA SER A 275 -6.50 -9.03 11.69
C SER A 275 -6.96 -9.36 13.10
N ALA A 276 -7.41 -8.35 13.85
CA ALA A 276 -7.99 -8.51 15.19
C ALA A 276 -9.50 -8.90 15.17
N HIS A 277 -10.10 -9.08 13.99
CA HIS A 277 -11.51 -9.39 13.81
C HIS A 277 -12.46 -8.38 14.49
N VAL A 278 -12.09 -7.09 14.49
CA VAL A 278 -12.96 -6.02 15.02
C VAL A 278 -14.29 -6.03 14.25
N PRO A 279 -15.47 -6.10 14.91
CA PRO A 279 -16.75 -6.10 14.23
C PRO A 279 -16.89 -4.90 13.28
N ALA A 280 -17.46 -5.13 12.10
CA ALA A 280 -17.52 -4.13 11.02
C ALA A 280 -18.21 -2.82 11.45
N GLU A 281 -19.27 -2.91 12.26
CA GLU A 281 -19.98 -1.75 12.82
C GLU A 281 -19.14 -0.99 13.84
N THR A 282 -18.33 -1.69 14.66
CA THR A 282 -17.40 -1.07 15.60
C THR A 282 -16.34 -0.29 14.85
N PHE A 283 -15.71 -0.89 13.82
CA PHE A 283 -14.75 -0.22 12.95
C PHE A 283 -15.36 1.04 12.33
N ARG A 284 -16.58 0.95 11.73
CA ARG A 284 -17.26 2.12 11.18
C ARG A 284 -17.50 3.20 12.25
N SER A 285 -17.95 2.81 13.44
CA SER A 285 -18.20 3.74 14.55
C SER A 285 -16.94 4.48 14.98
N ASP A 286 -15.78 3.81 14.95
CA ASP A 286 -14.50 4.44 15.30
C ASP A 286 -14.08 5.45 14.23
N ILE A 287 -14.18 5.11 12.93
CA ILE A 287 -13.90 6.03 11.83
C ILE A 287 -14.85 7.24 11.86
N ASP A 288 -16.15 7.02 12.06
CA ASP A 288 -17.15 8.09 12.20
C ASP A 288 -16.84 8.99 13.40
N GLY A 289 -16.40 8.39 14.52
CA GLY A 289 -15.96 9.11 15.70
C GLY A 289 -14.78 10.06 15.43
N ILE A 290 -13.78 9.61 14.63
CA ILE A 290 -12.66 10.44 14.17
C ILE A 290 -13.18 11.62 13.34
N ILE A 291 -14.03 11.35 12.33
CA ILE A 291 -14.59 12.37 11.45
C ILE A 291 -15.37 13.42 12.26
N ARG A 292 -16.26 13.00 13.15
CA ARG A 292 -17.07 13.91 13.97
C ARG A 292 -16.23 14.76 14.91
N ALA A 293 -15.21 14.18 15.55
CA ALA A 293 -14.31 14.92 16.43
C ALA A 293 -13.60 16.06 15.67
N ILE A 294 -13.08 15.78 14.48
CA ILE A 294 -12.42 16.79 13.63
C ILE A 294 -13.43 17.83 13.13
N LYS A 295 -14.60 17.41 12.59
CA LYS A 295 -15.65 18.33 12.10
C LYS A 295 -16.19 19.24 13.20
N LYS A 296 -16.23 18.80 14.45
CA LYS A 296 -16.63 19.61 15.59
C LYS A 296 -15.73 20.85 15.78
N GLN A 297 -14.43 20.71 15.48
CA GLN A 297 -13.45 21.80 15.61
C GLN A 297 -13.31 22.60 14.31
N ASN A 298 -13.37 21.93 13.16
CA ASN A 298 -13.34 22.54 11.85
C ASN A 298 -14.38 21.90 10.93
N PRO A 299 -15.60 22.46 10.84
CA PRO A 299 -16.68 21.89 10.01
C PRO A 299 -16.38 21.84 8.51
N LYS A 300 -15.35 22.59 8.05
CA LYS A 300 -14.93 22.64 6.64
C LYS A 300 -13.90 21.58 6.27
N THR A 301 -13.37 20.83 7.24
CA THR A 301 -12.45 19.73 6.95
C THR A 301 -13.14 18.64 6.14
N GLU A 302 -12.47 18.20 5.08
CA GLU A 302 -12.93 17.12 4.20
C GLU A 302 -12.06 15.86 4.36
N PHE A 303 -12.60 14.73 3.90
CA PHE A 303 -11.99 13.43 4.19
C PHE A 303 -11.91 12.53 2.95
N ILE A 304 -10.78 11.81 2.82
CA ILE A 304 -10.66 10.65 1.95
C ILE A 304 -10.44 9.44 2.86
N LEU A 305 -11.40 8.54 2.90
CA LEU A 305 -11.29 7.27 3.63
C LEU A 305 -10.70 6.21 2.71
N ILE A 306 -9.71 5.46 3.18
CA ILE A 306 -9.08 4.39 2.39
C ILE A 306 -9.56 3.05 2.91
N SER A 307 -10.19 2.24 2.06
CA SER A 307 -10.45 0.85 2.41
C SER A 307 -9.15 0.04 2.40
N PRO A 308 -8.96 -0.92 3.34
CA PRO A 308 -7.69 -1.64 3.43
C PRO A 308 -7.43 -2.49 2.19
N MET A 309 -6.16 -2.64 1.80
CA MET A 309 -5.75 -3.71 0.89
C MET A 309 -6.06 -5.08 1.52
N LEU A 310 -6.11 -6.12 0.70
CA LEU A 310 -6.28 -7.50 1.19
C LEU A 310 -4.94 -8.01 1.74
N PRO A 311 -4.92 -8.70 2.90
CA PRO A 311 -3.71 -9.33 3.43
C PRO A 311 -3.38 -10.62 2.68
N ASN A 312 -2.16 -11.15 2.91
CA ASN A 312 -1.80 -12.48 2.42
C ASN A 312 -2.74 -13.54 3.03
N PRO A 313 -3.46 -14.33 2.21
CA PRO A 313 -4.43 -15.31 2.71
C PRO A 313 -3.80 -16.42 3.55
N ASP A 314 -2.51 -16.69 3.40
CA ASP A 314 -1.78 -17.73 4.13
C ASP A 314 -1.25 -17.25 5.49
N ALA A 315 -1.25 -15.93 5.75
CA ALA A 315 -0.77 -15.35 7.00
C ALA A 315 -1.86 -15.30 8.07
N ILE A 316 -1.47 -15.39 9.35
CA ILE A 316 -2.39 -15.29 10.49
C ILE A 316 -3.11 -13.94 10.53
N GLN A 317 -2.54 -12.89 9.94
CA GLN A 317 -3.15 -11.56 9.82
C GLN A 317 -4.32 -11.50 8.84
N SER A 318 -4.56 -12.56 8.06
CA SER A 318 -5.70 -12.64 7.14
C SER A 318 -7.00 -12.85 7.93
N GLY A 319 -7.69 -11.78 8.19
CA GLY A 319 -8.96 -11.72 8.92
C GLY A 319 -10.12 -11.23 8.04
N ILE A 320 -10.81 -10.21 8.53
CA ILE A 320 -12.05 -9.69 7.94
C ILE A 320 -11.88 -8.34 7.22
N GLN A 321 -10.69 -7.99 6.78
CA GLN A 321 -10.38 -6.70 6.14
C GLN A 321 -11.31 -6.37 4.97
N SER A 322 -11.69 -7.37 4.19
CA SER A 322 -12.50 -7.19 2.96
C SER A 322 -13.89 -6.62 3.22
N ILE A 323 -14.46 -6.79 4.42
CA ILE A 323 -15.82 -6.30 4.70
C ILE A 323 -15.84 -4.81 5.08
N TYR A 324 -14.71 -4.21 5.44
CA TYR A 324 -14.67 -2.80 5.88
C TYR A 324 -14.93 -1.79 4.77
N GLN A 325 -14.67 -2.16 3.53
CA GLN A 325 -14.99 -1.32 2.39
C GLN A 325 -16.48 -0.92 2.35
N SER A 326 -17.38 -1.88 2.55
CA SER A 326 -18.82 -1.60 2.58
C SER A 326 -19.22 -0.72 3.75
N GLU A 327 -18.54 -0.82 4.89
CA GLU A 327 -18.79 0.01 6.06
C GLU A 327 -18.30 1.45 5.86
N LEU A 328 -17.15 1.64 5.22
CA LEU A 328 -16.65 2.97 4.86
C LEU A 328 -17.57 3.66 3.85
N ASN A 329 -18.15 2.94 2.90
CA ASN A 329 -19.09 3.49 1.92
C ASN A 329 -20.36 4.05 2.59
N LYS A 330 -20.79 3.52 3.75
CA LYS A 330 -21.92 4.08 4.52
C LYS A 330 -21.60 5.46 5.14
N LEU A 331 -20.32 5.84 5.22
CA LEU A 331 -19.87 7.16 5.70
C LEU A 331 -19.67 8.17 4.56
N ALA A 332 -19.79 7.73 3.29
CA ALA A 332 -19.62 8.61 2.14
C ALA A 332 -20.75 9.63 2.08
N GLU A 333 -20.38 10.92 2.07
CA GLU A 333 -21.28 12.06 2.00
C GLU A 333 -20.56 13.26 1.39
N LYS A 334 -21.20 14.41 1.31
CA LYS A 334 -20.52 15.68 0.96
C LYS A 334 -19.44 15.99 2.01
N GLY A 335 -18.20 16.11 1.56
CA GLY A 335 -17.00 16.26 2.40
C GLY A 335 -16.34 14.96 2.79
N VAL A 336 -16.86 13.78 2.36
CA VAL A 336 -16.27 12.46 2.63
C VAL A 336 -16.36 11.58 1.40
N VAL A 337 -15.22 11.11 0.89
CA VAL A 337 -15.13 10.14 -0.22
C VAL A 337 -14.36 8.89 0.21
N VAL A 338 -14.58 7.78 -0.50
CA VAL A 338 -13.91 6.50 -0.22
C VAL A 338 -13.01 6.11 -1.38
N ALA A 339 -11.72 5.95 -1.08
CA ALA A 339 -10.72 5.37 -1.96
C ALA A 339 -10.75 3.84 -1.79
N ASP A 340 -11.35 3.15 -2.75
CA ASP A 340 -11.61 1.70 -2.66
C ASP A 340 -10.36 0.87 -3.02
N MET A 341 -9.39 0.82 -2.11
CA MET A 341 -8.19 0.00 -2.28
C MET A 341 -8.44 -1.49 -2.12
N THR A 342 -9.54 -1.89 -1.46
CA THR A 342 -9.99 -3.29 -1.41
C THR A 342 -10.35 -3.78 -2.80
N ALA A 343 -11.20 -3.03 -3.53
CA ALA A 343 -11.57 -3.38 -4.90
C ALA A 343 -10.38 -3.31 -5.88
N VAL A 344 -9.52 -2.30 -5.75
CA VAL A 344 -8.29 -2.18 -6.55
C VAL A 344 -7.42 -3.41 -6.36
N HIS A 345 -7.13 -3.79 -5.12
CA HIS A 345 -6.25 -4.94 -4.83
C HIS A 345 -6.91 -6.27 -5.23
N ALA A 346 -8.22 -6.42 -5.04
CA ALA A 346 -8.94 -7.60 -5.49
C ALA A 346 -8.87 -7.78 -7.02
N GLU A 347 -9.01 -6.69 -7.79
CA GLU A 347 -8.87 -6.77 -9.26
C GLU A 347 -7.42 -7.05 -9.67
N LEU A 348 -6.43 -6.46 -8.99
CA LEU A 348 -5.02 -6.78 -9.23
C LEU A 348 -4.72 -8.27 -9.01
N LEU A 349 -5.26 -8.87 -7.94
CA LEU A 349 -5.08 -10.29 -7.61
C LEU A 349 -5.70 -11.26 -8.63
N ARG A 350 -6.58 -10.79 -9.53
CA ARG A 350 -7.07 -11.59 -10.66
C ARG A 350 -6.01 -11.79 -11.76
N HIS A 351 -5.00 -10.93 -11.78
CA HIS A 351 -3.97 -10.87 -12.82
C HIS A 351 -2.57 -11.20 -12.28
N LYS A 352 -2.32 -10.89 -11.01
CA LYS A 352 -1.01 -10.91 -10.37
C LYS A 352 -1.00 -11.78 -9.12
N LEU A 353 0.17 -12.24 -8.75
CA LEU A 353 0.39 -12.89 -7.45
C LEU A 353 0.39 -11.84 -6.33
N TYR A 354 0.03 -12.24 -5.12
CA TYR A 354 0.14 -11.39 -3.93
C TYR A 354 1.56 -10.85 -3.76
N GLN A 355 2.55 -11.70 -4.03
CA GLN A 355 3.98 -11.42 -3.90
C GLN A 355 4.49 -10.35 -4.88
N ASP A 356 3.77 -10.07 -5.95
CA ASP A 356 4.09 -8.98 -6.88
C ASP A 356 3.86 -7.60 -6.27
N MET A 357 3.03 -7.52 -5.22
CA MET A 357 2.47 -6.28 -4.69
C MET A 357 2.85 -5.98 -3.25
N THR A 358 3.62 -6.85 -2.63
CA THR A 358 3.97 -6.75 -1.20
C THR A 358 5.47 -6.59 -0.98
N GLY A 359 5.84 -5.82 0.05
CA GLY A 359 7.22 -5.66 0.47
C GLY A 359 7.62 -6.60 1.62
N ASN A 360 6.65 -7.18 2.36
CA ASN A 360 6.91 -8.10 3.48
C ASN A 360 6.20 -9.46 3.38
N ASN A 361 5.46 -9.69 2.29
CA ASN A 361 4.66 -10.89 2.03
C ASN A 361 3.47 -11.13 2.99
N VAL A 362 3.09 -10.14 3.81
CA VAL A 362 1.97 -10.30 4.76
C VAL A 362 0.90 -9.23 4.61
N ASN A 363 1.24 -7.95 4.73
CA ASN A 363 0.25 -6.89 4.79
C ASN A 363 0.74 -5.49 4.40
N HIS A 364 1.99 -5.33 3.98
CA HIS A 364 2.52 -4.04 3.56
C HIS A 364 2.73 -3.99 2.03
N PRO A 365 2.37 -2.90 1.37
CA PRO A 365 2.59 -2.72 -0.05
C PRO A 365 4.08 -2.53 -0.35
N ASN A 366 4.53 -3.03 -1.51
CA ASN A 366 5.80 -2.59 -2.11
C ASN A 366 5.59 -1.27 -2.89
N ASP A 367 6.65 -0.78 -3.55
CA ASP A 367 6.60 0.46 -4.35
C ASP A 367 5.50 0.44 -5.42
N TYR A 368 5.25 -0.71 -6.05
CA TYR A 368 4.24 -0.84 -7.10
C TYR A 368 2.82 -0.62 -6.55
N LEU A 369 2.44 -1.32 -5.48
CA LEU A 369 1.12 -1.15 -4.90
C LEU A 369 0.99 0.21 -4.18
N ALA A 370 2.07 0.73 -3.58
CA ALA A 370 2.11 2.08 -3.01
C ALA A 370 1.79 3.17 -4.05
N ARG A 371 2.22 2.98 -5.31
CA ARG A 371 1.87 3.87 -6.43
C ARG A 371 0.38 3.82 -6.76
N TRP A 372 -0.27 2.64 -6.66
CA TRP A 372 -1.73 2.54 -6.81
C TRP A 372 -2.45 3.38 -5.75
N TYR A 373 -2.02 3.33 -4.47
CA TYR A 373 -2.58 4.19 -3.42
C TYR A 373 -2.49 5.67 -3.81
N ALA A 374 -1.30 6.13 -4.18
CA ALA A 374 -1.09 7.52 -4.58
C ALA A 374 -1.94 7.92 -5.78
N GLN A 375 -1.99 7.09 -6.83
CA GLN A 375 -2.72 7.36 -8.06
C GLN A 375 -4.24 7.38 -7.85
N ILE A 376 -4.78 6.48 -7.03
CA ILE A 376 -6.21 6.44 -6.69
C ILE A 376 -6.59 7.72 -5.93
N ILE A 377 -5.82 8.14 -4.94
CA ILE A 377 -6.11 9.33 -4.16
C ILE A 377 -5.98 10.60 -5.01
N LEU A 378 -4.93 10.71 -5.83
CA LEU A 378 -4.74 11.82 -6.77
C LEU A 378 -5.88 11.93 -7.80
N GLY A 379 -6.53 10.82 -8.12
CA GLY A 379 -7.66 10.82 -9.05
C GLY A 379 -8.92 11.49 -8.51
N PHE A 380 -9.05 11.72 -7.20
CA PHE A 380 -10.10 12.52 -6.58
C PHE A 380 -9.78 14.03 -6.59
N LEU A 381 -8.50 14.40 -6.62
CA LEU A 381 -7.99 15.76 -6.44
C LEU A 381 -7.50 16.37 -7.75
#